data_822b5ed9f3291f2f84823d65b8257c39
#
_entry.id   822b5ed9f3291f2f84823d65b8257c39
#
_cell.length_a   1.000
_cell.length_b   1.000
_cell.length_c   1.000
_cell.angle_alpha   90.00
_cell.angle_beta   90.00
_cell.angle_gamma   90.00
#
_symmetry.space_group_name_H-M   'P 1'
#
loop_
_entity.id
_entity.type
_entity.pdbx_description
1 polymer ?
#
loop_
_entity_poly.entity_id
_entity_poly.type
_entity_poly.pdbx_seq_one_letter_code
_entity_poly.pdbx_strand_id
1 'polypeptide(L)'
;MEHSDAALGVVGKLDDWASMAPGLPPGLPTVSLPLHPHGDFDYRWDDLQRSAPIQDDPKPAANQLATIIYTSGTTGTPKGVMHNFSNFGFAASNAIKLFGVGEDDRLISYLPLCHVAERMFVELASLYAGQTIFFAESLDTFLEDLKRARPTVMFGVPRIWTKFQMGVYSKMPAQKLERLLRLPIIGRFIGRKVLAGLGLDAIRYALSGAAPVPEALLNWYRRLGMEIQEVYGMTENCGYSHVCLPGKFKQGWIGQNNPGVEVRIAEDGEVQVRSGATMQGYYKDPIKTAETLTDDGFLRTGDKGEQDAEGNLRLTGRIKEIFKTSKGKYVAPAPIENRIGEHSRIEQVCVVGDGLPQPIALCVLSDAGRQEAANDSREELESSLKALLAEVNGRLDHHERLQGLVLVKEVWAVENGFLTPTLKIKRAVIEGTYGERFAEWQQRSEAVLWHD
;
A
#
# COMPACT_ATOMS: atom_id res chain seq x y z
N MET A 1 -20.01 6.16 10.49
CA MET A 1 -21.13 5.21 10.52
C MET A 1 -22.46 5.82 10.07
N GLU A 2 -22.79 7.07 10.41
CA GLU A 2 -24.02 7.72 9.91
C GLU A 2 -24.19 7.66 8.38
N HIS A 3 -23.13 7.95 7.63
CA HIS A 3 -23.18 7.93 6.17
C HIS A 3 -23.55 6.56 5.59
N SER A 4 -23.16 5.46 6.25
CA SER A 4 -23.39 4.08 5.76
C SER A 4 -24.80 3.54 6.03
N ASP A 5 -25.63 4.26 6.80
CA ASP A 5 -26.93 3.78 7.33
C ASP A 5 -26.80 2.41 8.03
N ALA A 6 -25.70 2.22 8.77
CA ALA A 6 -25.46 0.97 9.49
C ALA A 6 -26.59 0.72 10.50
N ALA A 7 -27.17 -0.47 10.47
CA ALA A 7 -28.21 -0.89 11.38
C ALA A 7 -27.68 -1.61 12.65
N LEU A 8 -26.39 -1.99 12.63
CA LEU A 8 -25.71 -2.71 13.70
C LEU A 8 -24.23 -2.39 13.68
N GLY A 9 -23.64 -2.16 14.85
CA GLY A 9 -22.20 -2.06 15.04
C GLY A 9 -21.63 -3.37 15.60
N VAL A 10 -20.58 -3.92 15.00
CA VAL A 10 -19.88 -5.11 15.53
C VAL A 10 -18.49 -4.68 15.96
N VAL A 11 -18.17 -4.88 17.25
CA VAL A 11 -16.94 -4.39 17.88
C VAL A 11 -16.06 -5.56 18.28
N GLY A 12 -14.92 -5.69 17.61
CA GLY A 12 -13.90 -6.70 17.90
C GLY A 12 -12.74 -6.14 18.75
N LYS A 13 -11.55 -6.71 18.61
CA LYS A 13 -10.33 -6.21 19.24
C LYS A 13 -9.98 -4.84 18.64
N LEU A 14 -10.00 -3.81 19.47
CA LEU A 14 -9.64 -2.43 19.12
C LEU A 14 -8.78 -1.85 20.23
N ASP A 15 -7.60 -1.33 19.85
CA ASP A 15 -6.63 -0.80 20.82
C ASP A 15 -7.03 0.60 21.33
N ASP A 16 -7.77 1.38 20.52
CA ASP A 16 -8.21 2.75 20.87
C ASP A 16 -9.73 2.92 20.74
N TRP A 17 -10.45 2.10 21.49
CA TRP A 17 -11.92 2.18 21.54
C TRP A 17 -12.44 3.53 22.07
N ALA A 18 -11.73 4.12 23.02
CA ALA A 18 -12.16 5.37 23.65
C ALA A 18 -12.25 6.54 22.65
N SER A 19 -11.37 6.58 21.65
CA SER A 19 -11.41 7.58 20.58
C SER A 19 -12.44 7.24 19.50
N MET A 20 -12.76 5.96 19.31
CA MET A 20 -13.67 5.49 18.25
C MET A 20 -15.15 5.47 18.70
N ALA A 21 -15.42 5.16 19.97
CA ALA A 21 -16.76 5.05 20.52
C ALA A 21 -17.66 6.28 20.29
N PRO A 22 -17.14 7.54 20.41
CA PRO A 22 -17.95 8.74 20.12
C PRO A 22 -18.44 8.84 18.66
N GLY A 23 -17.81 8.08 17.73
CA GLY A 23 -18.23 8.01 16.34
C GLY A 23 -19.40 7.05 16.05
N LEU A 24 -19.91 6.35 17.07
CA LEU A 24 -21.13 5.54 16.93
C LEU A 24 -22.37 6.46 16.92
N PRO A 25 -23.29 6.27 15.97
CA PRO A 25 -24.57 6.97 16.01
C PRO A 25 -25.33 6.65 17.30
N PRO A 26 -26.00 7.63 17.90
CA PRO A 26 -26.85 7.39 19.08
C PRO A 26 -27.92 6.34 18.77
N GLY A 27 -28.05 5.33 19.63
CA GLY A 27 -29.04 4.26 19.49
C GLY A 27 -28.72 3.20 18.46
N LEU A 28 -27.52 3.20 17.88
CA LEU A 28 -27.07 2.09 17.03
C LEU A 28 -26.80 0.86 17.90
N PRO A 29 -27.53 -0.26 17.71
CA PRO A 29 -27.26 -1.48 18.45
C PRO A 29 -25.83 -1.98 18.21
N THR A 30 -25.21 -2.55 19.25
CA THR A 30 -23.83 -3.00 19.22
C THR A 30 -23.69 -4.46 19.66
N VAL A 31 -22.78 -5.19 18.98
CA VAL A 31 -22.38 -6.56 19.33
C VAL A 31 -20.91 -6.58 19.67
N SER A 32 -20.54 -7.04 20.86
CA SER A 32 -19.15 -7.30 21.20
C SER A 32 -18.71 -8.67 20.73
N LEU A 33 -17.59 -8.72 20.00
CA LEU A 33 -16.88 -9.98 19.66
C LEU A 33 -15.93 -10.39 20.79
N PRO A 34 -15.40 -11.63 20.80
CA PRO A 34 -14.29 -11.99 21.68
C PRO A 34 -13.11 -10.99 21.53
N LEU A 35 -12.40 -10.74 22.63
CA LEU A 35 -11.30 -9.77 22.72
C LEU A 35 -11.70 -8.29 22.49
N HIS A 36 -12.99 -7.97 22.59
CA HIS A 36 -13.48 -6.59 22.54
C HIS A 36 -12.89 -5.74 23.69
N PRO A 37 -12.78 -4.41 23.52
CA PRO A 37 -12.38 -3.50 24.59
C PRO A 37 -13.46 -3.47 25.72
N HIS A 38 -13.07 -2.98 26.89
CA HIS A 38 -14.02 -2.74 27.96
C HIS A 38 -15.06 -1.67 27.57
N GLY A 39 -16.33 -1.95 27.80
CA GLY A 39 -17.45 -1.07 27.48
C GLY A 39 -18.79 -1.76 27.60
N ASP A 40 -19.87 -0.98 27.54
CA ASP A 40 -21.23 -1.48 27.49
C ASP A 40 -21.64 -1.72 26.04
N PHE A 41 -22.11 -2.93 25.75
CA PHE A 41 -22.59 -3.36 24.45
C PHE A 41 -23.98 -3.97 24.61
N ASP A 42 -24.87 -3.78 23.63
CA ASP A 42 -26.24 -4.28 23.67
C ASP A 42 -26.31 -5.80 23.62
N TYR A 43 -25.40 -6.41 22.86
CA TYR A 43 -25.34 -7.86 22.69
C TYR A 43 -23.90 -8.37 22.82
N ARG A 44 -23.76 -9.62 23.26
CA ARG A 44 -22.49 -10.35 23.27
C ARG A 44 -22.53 -11.46 22.23
N TRP A 45 -21.45 -11.63 21.50
CA TRP A 45 -21.32 -12.67 20.50
C TRP A 45 -21.62 -14.07 21.05
N ASP A 46 -21.08 -14.39 22.24
CA ASP A 46 -21.29 -15.70 22.88
C ASP A 46 -22.75 -15.97 23.23
N ASP A 47 -23.53 -14.94 23.50
CA ASP A 47 -24.96 -15.07 23.78
C ASP A 47 -25.75 -15.24 22.46
N LEU A 48 -25.37 -14.53 21.42
CA LEU A 48 -25.98 -14.68 20.08
C LEU A 48 -25.75 -16.09 19.52
N GLN A 49 -24.58 -16.69 19.77
CA GLN A 49 -24.30 -18.08 19.34
C GLN A 49 -25.21 -19.13 19.98
N ARG A 50 -25.86 -18.82 21.11
CA ARG A 50 -26.82 -19.69 21.77
C ARG A 50 -28.24 -19.55 21.21
N SER A 51 -28.47 -18.57 20.34
CA SER A 51 -29.76 -18.36 19.72
C SER A 51 -30.07 -19.48 18.73
N ALA A 52 -31.34 -19.75 18.51
CA ALA A 52 -31.75 -20.71 17.48
C ALA A 52 -31.29 -20.24 16.10
N PRO A 53 -30.80 -21.14 15.23
CA PRO A 53 -30.48 -20.79 13.86
C PRO A 53 -31.69 -20.19 13.14
N ILE A 54 -31.44 -19.24 12.22
CA ILE A 54 -32.47 -18.79 11.30
C ILE A 54 -32.99 -19.99 10.48
N GLN A 55 -34.31 -20.10 10.36
CA GLN A 55 -34.93 -21.22 9.66
C GLN A 55 -34.79 -21.12 8.12
N ASP A 56 -34.71 -19.89 7.61
CA ASP A 56 -34.49 -19.61 6.20
C ASP A 56 -33.00 -19.47 5.92
N ASP A 57 -32.51 -20.07 4.83
CA ASP A 57 -31.15 -19.87 4.31
C ASP A 57 -31.22 -18.82 3.19
N PRO A 58 -31.21 -17.51 3.50
CA PRO A 58 -31.34 -16.45 2.51
C PRO A 58 -30.10 -16.42 1.62
N LYS A 59 -30.31 -16.72 0.34
CA LYS A 59 -29.24 -16.62 -0.68
C LYS A 59 -29.30 -15.25 -1.34
N PRO A 60 -28.31 -14.39 -1.09
CA PRO A 60 -28.28 -13.08 -1.74
C PRO A 60 -28.15 -13.22 -3.25
N ALA A 61 -28.86 -12.38 -4.00
CA ALA A 61 -28.70 -12.32 -5.45
C ALA A 61 -27.31 -11.78 -5.82
N ALA A 62 -26.74 -12.25 -6.93
CA ALA A 62 -25.39 -11.90 -7.37
C ALA A 62 -25.18 -10.37 -7.53
N ASN A 63 -26.21 -9.65 -7.91
CA ASN A 63 -26.22 -8.19 -8.10
C ASN A 63 -26.57 -7.41 -6.81
N GLN A 64 -26.91 -8.11 -5.70
CA GLN A 64 -27.19 -7.46 -4.42
C GLN A 64 -25.90 -6.88 -3.83
N LEU A 65 -26.01 -5.73 -3.15
CA LEU A 65 -24.89 -5.12 -2.45
C LEU A 65 -24.32 -6.09 -1.41
N ALA A 66 -23.02 -6.38 -1.53
CA ALA A 66 -22.30 -7.25 -0.60
C ALA A 66 -21.58 -6.43 0.49
N THR A 67 -20.98 -5.32 0.10
CA THR A 67 -20.20 -4.49 1.01
C THR A 67 -20.02 -3.06 0.52
N ILE A 68 -19.75 -2.18 1.48
CA ILE A 68 -19.28 -0.82 1.23
C ILE A 68 -17.90 -0.69 1.89
N ILE A 69 -16.87 -0.41 1.10
CA ILE A 69 -15.50 -0.20 1.59
C ILE A 69 -15.20 1.29 1.54
N TYR A 70 -14.96 1.89 2.70
CA TYR A 70 -14.63 3.32 2.78
C TYR A 70 -13.16 3.57 2.47
N THR A 71 -12.89 4.50 1.55
CA THR A 71 -11.55 4.96 1.20
C THR A 71 -11.36 6.41 1.61
N SER A 72 -10.16 6.75 2.09
CA SER A 72 -9.78 8.13 2.32
C SER A 72 -9.59 8.81 0.95
N GLY A 73 -10.59 9.52 0.47
CA GLY A 73 -10.46 10.30 -0.77
C GLY A 73 -9.39 11.39 -0.64
N THR A 74 -8.79 11.79 -1.75
CA THR A 74 -7.85 12.93 -1.82
C THR A 74 -8.49 14.27 -1.37
N THR A 75 -9.80 14.33 -1.26
CA THR A 75 -10.59 15.49 -0.81
C THR A 75 -10.86 15.52 0.70
N GLY A 76 -10.31 14.57 1.46
CA GLY A 76 -10.49 14.49 2.93
C GLY A 76 -11.76 13.78 3.39
N THR A 77 -12.84 13.78 2.62
CA THR A 77 -14.09 13.06 2.96
C THR A 77 -14.00 11.61 2.48
N PRO A 78 -14.18 10.61 3.36
CA PRO A 78 -14.18 9.20 2.97
C PRO A 78 -15.32 8.89 2.00
N LYS A 79 -15.05 8.05 0.99
CA LYS A 79 -16.01 7.60 -0.01
C LYS A 79 -16.30 6.12 0.20
N GLY A 80 -17.57 5.73 0.18
CA GLY A 80 -18.01 4.35 0.29
C GLY A 80 -18.06 3.68 -1.08
N VAL A 81 -17.10 2.82 -1.39
CA VAL A 81 -17.07 2.03 -2.63
C VAL A 81 -18.01 0.84 -2.49
N MET A 82 -19.01 0.73 -3.36
CA MET A 82 -20.01 -0.33 -3.34
C MET A 82 -19.60 -1.51 -4.23
N HIS A 83 -19.57 -2.70 -3.65
CA HIS A 83 -19.43 -3.95 -4.40
C HIS A 83 -20.59 -4.89 -4.14
N ASN A 84 -21.05 -5.54 -5.19
CA ASN A 84 -22.01 -6.63 -5.09
C ASN A 84 -21.31 -8.00 -4.99
N PHE A 85 -22.09 -9.05 -4.75
CA PHE A 85 -21.55 -10.41 -4.65
C PHE A 85 -20.87 -10.89 -5.93
N SER A 86 -21.35 -10.46 -7.12
CA SER A 86 -20.73 -10.86 -8.38
C SER A 86 -19.37 -10.20 -8.61
N ASN A 87 -19.16 -8.95 -8.18
CA ASN A 87 -17.85 -8.28 -8.29
C ASN A 87 -16.77 -9.05 -7.49
N PHE A 88 -17.11 -9.39 -6.25
CA PHE A 88 -16.24 -10.16 -5.38
C PHE A 88 -16.00 -11.57 -5.90
N GLY A 89 -17.06 -12.26 -6.30
CA GLY A 89 -16.98 -13.61 -6.87
C GLY A 89 -16.10 -13.64 -8.13
N PHE A 90 -16.24 -12.65 -9.02
CA PHE A 90 -15.40 -12.52 -10.20
C PHE A 90 -13.92 -12.35 -9.83
N ALA A 91 -13.59 -11.40 -8.96
CA ALA A 91 -12.22 -11.12 -8.58
C ALA A 91 -11.57 -12.31 -7.85
N ALA A 92 -12.24 -12.87 -6.83
CA ALA A 92 -11.71 -13.98 -6.04
C ALA A 92 -11.51 -15.24 -6.89
N SER A 93 -12.51 -15.66 -7.66
CA SER A 93 -12.42 -16.89 -8.46
C SER A 93 -11.33 -16.82 -9.55
N ASN A 94 -11.17 -15.66 -10.19
CA ASN A 94 -10.12 -15.49 -11.19
C ASN A 94 -8.72 -15.38 -10.56
N ALA A 95 -8.58 -14.71 -9.41
CA ALA A 95 -7.30 -14.65 -8.70
C ALA A 95 -6.85 -16.05 -8.22
N ILE A 96 -7.76 -16.84 -7.66
CA ILE A 96 -7.48 -18.22 -7.24
C ILE A 96 -7.00 -19.08 -8.40
N LYS A 97 -7.68 -19.00 -9.55
CA LYS A 97 -7.28 -19.72 -10.77
C LYS A 97 -5.92 -19.25 -11.28
N LEU A 98 -5.68 -17.93 -11.27
CA LEU A 98 -4.44 -17.33 -11.76
C LEU A 98 -3.21 -17.79 -10.97
N PHE A 99 -3.33 -17.83 -9.63
CA PHE A 99 -2.25 -18.24 -8.74
C PHE A 99 -2.25 -19.73 -8.39
N GLY A 100 -3.28 -20.49 -8.75
CA GLY A 100 -3.40 -21.90 -8.40
C GLY A 100 -3.32 -22.13 -6.89
N VAL A 101 -4.03 -21.31 -6.12
CA VAL A 101 -4.09 -21.42 -4.65
C VAL A 101 -5.23 -22.33 -4.21
N GLY A 102 -5.06 -23.02 -3.08
CA GLY A 102 -6.01 -24.02 -2.59
C GLY A 102 -5.86 -24.31 -1.10
N GLU A 103 -6.45 -25.42 -0.65
CA GLU A 103 -6.56 -25.84 0.76
C GLU A 103 -5.20 -25.97 1.46
N ASP A 104 -4.15 -26.35 0.73
CA ASP A 104 -2.79 -26.50 1.27
C ASP A 104 -2.09 -25.16 1.53
N ASP A 105 -2.67 -24.07 1.06
CA ASP A 105 -2.06 -22.75 1.21
C ASP A 105 -2.37 -22.12 2.57
N ARG A 106 -1.39 -21.37 3.06
CA ARG A 106 -1.45 -20.65 4.33
C ARG A 106 -1.27 -19.15 4.10
N LEU A 107 -2.12 -18.38 4.76
CA LEU A 107 -2.14 -16.93 4.73
C LEU A 107 -1.86 -16.37 6.13
N ILE A 108 -1.37 -15.14 6.19
CA ILE A 108 -1.35 -14.35 7.41
C ILE A 108 -2.25 -13.13 7.24
N SER A 109 -3.20 -12.98 8.15
CA SER A 109 -4.11 -11.84 8.27
C SER A 109 -3.51 -10.81 9.21
N TYR A 110 -3.29 -9.59 8.73
CA TYR A 110 -2.69 -8.52 9.53
C TYR A 110 -3.09 -7.11 9.09
N LEU A 111 -3.64 -6.94 7.90
CA LEU A 111 -4.14 -5.66 7.44
C LEU A 111 -5.55 -5.41 7.99
N PRO A 112 -5.95 -4.15 8.14
CA PRO A 112 -7.32 -3.83 8.55
C PRO A 112 -8.35 -4.32 7.52
N LEU A 113 -9.48 -4.87 7.97
CA LEU A 113 -10.60 -5.27 7.08
C LEU A 113 -11.24 -4.11 6.31
N CYS A 114 -10.97 -2.87 6.68
CA CYS A 114 -11.37 -1.71 5.88
C CYS A 114 -10.53 -1.55 4.60
N HIS A 115 -9.47 -2.33 4.44
CA HIS A 115 -8.62 -2.31 3.24
C HIS A 115 -9.00 -3.44 2.28
N VAL A 116 -9.21 -3.10 1.01
CA VAL A 116 -9.61 -4.06 -0.03
C VAL A 116 -8.65 -5.24 -0.17
N ALA A 117 -7.35 -5.06 0.08
CA ALA A 117 -6.39 -6.15 0.00
C ALA A 117 -6.67 -7.24 1.05
N GLU A 118 -6.98 -6.88 2.31
CA GLU A 118 -7.35 -7.86 3.33
C GLU A 118 -8.66 -8.56 2.98
N ARG A 119 -9.65 -7.79 2.52
CA ARG A 119 -10.94 -8.34 2.07
C ARG A 119 -10.79 -9.32 0.92
N MET A 120 -9.93 -9.02 -0.06
CA MET A 120 -9.77 -9.83 -1.26
C MET A 120 -8.79 -10.99 -1.08
N PHE A 121 -7.56 -10.69 -0.62
CA PHE A 121 -6.47 -11.67 -0.59
C PHE A 121 -6.54 -12.62 0.60
N VAL A 122 -7.19 -12.22 1.69
CA VAL A 122 -7.32 -13.05 2.89
C VAL A 122 -8.76 -13.53 3.06
N GLU A 123 -9.71 -12.63 3.33
CA GLU A 123 -11.08 -13.02 3.66
C GLU A 123 -11.75 -13.81 2.51
N LEU A 124 -11.88 -13.20 1.33
CA LEU A 124 -12.58 -13.85 0.22
C LEU A 124 -11.81 -15.00 -0.40
N ALA A 125 -10.49 -14.85 -0.57
CA ALA A 125 -9.68 -15.93 -1.14
C ALA A 125 -9.76 -17.19 -0.28
N SER A 126 -9.74 -17.06 1.06
CA SER A 126 -9.85 -18.22 1.96
C SER A 126 -11.23 -18.89 1.88
N LEU A 127 -12.31 -18.12 1.78
CA LEU A 127 -13.67 -18.67 1.62
C LEU A 127 -13.83 -19.46 0.30
N TYR A 128 -13.21 -18.99 -0.76
CA TYR A 128 -13.28 -19.64 -2.08
C TYR A 128 -12.31 -20.81 -2.25
N ALA A 129 -11.13 -20.76 -1.63
CA ALA A 129 -10.06 -21.73 -1.81
C ALA A 129 -9.86 -22.69 -0.63
N GLY A 130 -10.51 -22.46 0.51
CA GLY A 130 -10.35 -23.30 1.72
C GLY A 130 -8.99 -23.13 2.42
N GLN A 131 -8.29 -22.01 2.21
CA GLN A 131 -6.97 -21.76 2.75
C GLN A 131 -6.97 -21.63 4.28
N THR A 132 -5.86 -22.00 4.92
CA THR A 132 -5.67 -21.78 6.36
C THR A 132 -5.21 -20.36 6.64
N ILE A 133 -5.93 -19.63 7.50
CA ILE A 133 -5.59 -18.25 7.91
C ILE A 133 -4.94 -18.26 9.30
N PHE A 134 -3.81 -17.58 9.43
CA PHE A 134 -3.18 -17.24 10.70
C PHE A 134 -3.40 -15.77 10.96
N PHE A 135 -3.90 -15.40 12.12
CA PHE A 135 -4.09 -14.02 12.54
C PHE A 135 -2.87 -13.51 13.29
N ALA A 136 -2.31 -12.39 12.85
CA ALA A 136 -1.25 -11.72 13.59
C ALA A 136 -1.82 -11.06 14.86
N GLU A 137 -1.12 -11.19 15.97
CA GLU A 137 -1.56 -10.60 17.24
C GLU A 137 -1.39 -9.08 17.25
N SER A 138 -0.24 -8.59 16.79
CA SER A 138 0.10 -7.17 16.71
C SER A 138 1.23 -6.92 15.73
N LEU A 139 1.54 -5.65 15.46
CA LEU A 139 2.73 -5.29 14.66
C LEU A 139 4.04 -5.59 15.40
N ASP A 140 4.04 -5.62 16.73
CA ASP A 140 5.23 -5.92 17.54
C ASP A 140 5.57 -7.41 17.51
N THR A 141 4.56 -8.27 17.50
CA THR A 141 4.71 -9.73 17.43
C THR A 141 4.77 -10.26 16.00
N PHE A 142 4.60 -9.40 14.99
CA PHE A 142 4.37 -9.79 13.61
C PHE A 142 5.42 -10.76 13.05
N LEU A 143 6.70 -10.57 13.37
CA LEU A 143 7.76 -11.47 12.90
C LEU A 143 7.64 -12.88 13.51
N GLU A 144 7.25 -12.99 14.78
CA GLU A 144 7.04 -14.29 15.44
C GLU A 144 5.77 -14.98 14.91
N ASP A 145 4.72 -14.20 14.67
CA ASP A 145 3.49 -14.68 14.05
C ASP A 145 3.73 -15.18 12.63
N LEU A 146 4.56 -14.46 11.86
CA LEU A 146 4.96 -14.85 10.50
C LEU A 146 5.75 -16.18 10.49
N LYS A 147 6.68 -16.34 11.42
CA LYS A 147 7.44 -17.61 11.57
C LYS A 147 6.53 -18.78 11.95
N ARG A 148 5.52 -18.54 12.77
CA ARG A 148 4.53 -19.57 13.16
C ARG A 148 3.61 -19.93 12.00
N ALA A 149 3.14 -18.93 11.25
CA ALA A 149 2.27 -19.11 10.10
C ALA A 149 3.00 -19.80 8.93
N ARG A 150 4.26 -19.44 8.68
CA ARG A 150 5.04 -19.87 7.51
C ARG A 150 4.17 -19.82 6.25
N PRO A 151 3.66 -18.61 5.87
CA PRO A 151 2.69 -18.50 4.81
C PRO A 151 3.26 -19.00 3.48
N THR A 152 2.37 -19.56 2.66
CA THR A 152 2.69 -19.92 1.28
C THR A 152 2.31 -18.81 0.31
N VAL A 153 1.36 -17.97 0.72
CA VAL A 153 0.94 -16.76 0.02
C VAL A 153 0.90 -15.62 1.01
N MET A 154 1.53 -14.50 0.67
CA MET A 154 1.53 -13.31 1.52
C MET A 154 1.39 -12.05 0.66
N PHE A 155 0.45 -11.18 1.03
CA PHE A 155 0.40 -9.83 0.54
C PHE A 155 1.09 -8.89 1.55
N GLY A 156 2.08 -8.13 1.11
CA GLY A 156 2.77 -7.14 1.94
C GLY A 156 2.84 -5.80 1.23
N VAL A 157 2.52 -4.71 1.94
CA VAL A 157 2.80 -3.37 1.43
C VAL A 157 4.32 -3.14 1.39
N PRO A 158 4.85 -2.27 0.51
CA PRO A 158 6.30 -2.10 0.33
C PRO A 158 7.05 -1.84 1.65
N ARG A 159 6.44 -1.09 2.57
CA ARG A 159 7.03 -0.79 3.88
C ARG A 159 7.29 -2.03 4.74
N ILE A 160 6.44 -3.04 4.66
CA ILE A 160 6.65 -4.31 5.40
C ILE A 160 7.87 -5.04 4.84
N TRP A 161 7.98 -5.12 3.52
CA TRP A 161 9.13 -5.72 2.86
C TRP A 161 10.43 -4.99 3.19
N THR A 162 10.40 -3.65 3.25
CA THR A 162 11.55 -2.84 3.68
C THR A 162 11.91 -3.10 5.15
N LYS A 163 10.92 -3.16 6.06
CA LYS A 163 11.18 -3.47 7.48
C LYS A 163 11.87 -4.83 7.67
N PHE A 164 11.48 -5.84 6.91
CA PHE A 164 12.14 -7.15 6.95
C PHE A 164 13.60 -7.06 6.49
N GLN A 165 13.88 -6.34 5.40
CA GLN A 165 15.24 -6.10 4.94
C GLN A 165 16.09 -5.39 6.00
N MET A 166 15.54 -4.33 6.59
CA MET A 166 16.24 -3.58 7.66
C MET A 166 16.48 -4.46 8.89
N GLY A 167 15.52 -5.30 9.28
CA GLY A 167 15.66 -6.27 10.36
C GLY A 167 16.73 -7.33 10.09
N VAL A 168 16.99 -7.68 8.84
CA VAL A 168 18.10 -8.55 8.45
C VAL A 168 19.42 -7.78 8.54
N TYR A 169 19.47 -6.53 8.08
CA TYR A 169 20.66 -5.70 8.10
C TYR A 169 21.09 -5.31 9.53
N SER A 170 20.18 -5.19 10.48
CA SER A 170 20.50 -4.98 11.90
C SER A 170 21.24 -6.16 12.52
N LYS A 171 21.05 -7.38 12.01
CA LYS A 171 21.72 -8.61 12.45
C LYS A 171 22.97 -8.94 11.65
N MET A 172 23.04 -8.52 10.39
CA MET A 172 24.17 -8.76 9.49
C MET A 172 24.38 -7.55 8.57
N PRO A 173 25.54 -6.89 8.64
CA PRO A 173 25.81 -5.73 7.77
C PRO A 173 25.59 -6.02 6.30
N ALA A 174 24.96 -5.09 5.59
CA ALA A 174 24.55 -5.24 4.19
C ALA A 174 25.71 -5.72 3.29
N GLN A 175 26.87 -5.10 3.42
CA GLN A 175 28.06 -5.45 2.63
C GLN A 175 28.50 -6.91 2.82
N LYS A 176 28.39 -7.43 4.06
CA LYS A 176 28.75 -8.82 4.38
C LYS A 176 27.73 -9.78 3.75
N LEU A 177 26.44 -9.50 3.90
CA LEU A 177 25.36 -10.30 3.30
C LEU A 177 25.49 -10.33 1.78
N GLU A 178 25.68 -9.18 1.14
CA GLU A 178 25.85 -9.05 -0.30
C GLU A 178 27.02 -9.88 -0.84
N ARG A 179 28.18 -9.86 -0.16
CA ARG A 179 29.34 -10.69 -0.54
C ARG A 179 29.03 -12.18 -0.47
N LEU A 180 28.34 -12.61 0.58
CA LEU A 180 27.95 -14.02 0.76
C LEU A 180 26.94 -14.48 -0.30
N LEU A 181 25.95 -13.64 -0.64
CA LEU A 181 24.93 -13.95 -1.64
C LEU A 181 25.50 -14.06 -3.07
N ARG A 182 26.66 -13.46 -3.36
CA ARG A 182 27.34 -13.60 -4.66
C ARG A 182 27.96 -14.98 -4.89
N LEU A 183 28.14 -15.77 -3.84
CA LEU A 183 28.73 -17.10 -3.94
C LEU A 183 27.65 -18.14 -4.35
N PRO A 184 27.77 -18.87 -5.47
CA PRO A 184 26.66 -19.61 -6.08
C PRO A 184 25.96 -20.61 -5.14
N ILE A 185 26.72 -21.42 -4.40
CA ILE A 185 26.17 -22.45 -3.49
C ILE A 185 25.89 -21.86 -2.12
N ILE A 186 26.85 -21.14 -1.55
CA ILE A 186 26.74 -20.53 -0.23
C ILE A 186 25.63 -19.48 -0.23
N GLY A 187 25.52 -18.69 -1.30
CA GLY A 187 24.49 -17.65 -1.44
C GLY A 187 23.08 -18.23 -1.38
N ARG A 188 22.83 -19.36 -2.06
CA ARG A 188 21.53 -20.06 -1.99
C ARG A 188 21.21 -20.54 -0.58
N PHE A 189 22.20 -21.10 0.12
CA PHE A 189 22.02 -21.55 1.49
C PHE A 189 21.76 -20.37 2.45
N ILE A 190 22.54 -19.29 2.33
CA ILE A 190 22.34 -18.06 3.12
C ILE A 190 20.99 -17.43 2.84
N GLY A 191 20.59 -17.32 1.56
CA GLY A 191 19.27 -16.78 1.18
C GLY A 191 18.13 -17.56 1.83
N ARG A 192 18.15 -18.89 1.73
CA ARG A 192 17.16 -19.75 2.39
C ARG A 192 17.15 -19.58 3.91
N LYS A 193 18.32 -19.45 4.53
CA LYS A 193 18.43 -19.23 5.98
C LYS A 193 17.85 -17.88 6.39
N VAL A 194 18.07 -16.84 5.59
CA VAL A 194 17.48 -15.51 5.81
C VAL A 194 15.95 -15.59 5.68
N LEU A 195 15.44 -16.20 4.61
CA LEU A 195 13.99 -16.38 4.42
C LEU A 195 13.37 -17.22 5.54
N ALA A 196 14.00 -18.29 5.98
CA ALA A 196 13.54 -19.08 7.12
C ALA A 196 13.53 -18.26 8.42
N GLY A 197 14.55 -17.42 8.64
CA GLY A 197 14.61 -16.50 9.79
C GLY A 197 13.51 -15.44 9.79
N LEU A 198 12.94 -15.15 8.62
CA LEU A 198 11.77 -14.29 8.43
C LEU A 198 10.43 -15.05 8.42
N GLY A 199 10.43 -16.41 8.42
CA GLY A 199 9.22 -17.20 8.26
C GLY A 199 8.69 -17.28 6.83
N LEU A 200 9.53 -16.93 5.83
CA LEU A 200 9.17 -16.85 4.40
C LEU A 200 9.72 -18.03 3.58
N ASP A 201 10.24 -19.06 4.22
CA ASP A 201 10.87 -20.22 3.56
C ASP A 201 9.87 -21.14 2.83
N ALA A 202 8.58 -21.03 3.13
CA ALA A 202 7.51 -21.77 2.48
C ALA A 202 6.77 -20.93 1.41
N ILE A 203 7.17 -19.68 1.18
CA ILE A 203 6.46 -18.76 0.29
C ILE A 203 6.48 -19.26 -1.16
N ARG A 204 5.31 -19.29 -1.78
CA ARG A 204 5.08 -19.55 -3.20
C ARG A 204 4.83 -18.22 -3.94
N TYR A 205 4.04 -17.36 -3.32
CA TYR A 205 3.68 -16.06 -3.85
C TYR A 205 3.86 -14.99 -2.80
N ALA A 206 4.81 -14.10 -3.04
CA ALA A 206 5.02 -12.88 -2.28
C ALA A 206 4.46 -11.71 -3.09
N LEU A 207 3.31 -11.19 -2.70
CA LEU A 207 2.61 -10.14 -3.42
C LEU A 207 2.89 -8.78 -2.78
N SER A 208 3.04 -7.74 -3.59
CA SER A 208 3.16 -6.36 -3.10
C SER A 208 2.38 -5.39 -3.97
N GLY A 209 1.70 -4.44 -3.33
CA GLY A 209 0.90 -3.42 -4.02
C GLY A 209 0.54 -2.26 -3.11
N ALA A 210 -0.47 -1.51 -3.50
CA ALA A 210 -0.92 -0.29 -2.86
C ALA A 210 0.06 0.92 -2.98
N ALA A 211 1.34 0.67 -3.26
CA ALA A 211 2.36 1.64 -3.64
C ALA A 211 3.45 0.94 -4.47
N PRO A 212 4.22 1.67 -5.28
CA PRO A 212 5.35 1.09 -6.00
C PRO A 212 6.39 0.49 -5.06
N VAL A 213 6.99 -0.64 -5.47
CA VAL A 213 8.07 -1.27 -4.70
C VAL A 213 9.42 -0.76 -5.22
N PRO A 214 10.32 -0.27 -4.36
CA PRO A 214 11.66 0.11 -4.79
C PRO A 214 12.37 -1.04 -5.49
N GLU A 215 12.98 -0.75 -6.63
CA GLU A 215 13.67 -1.75 -7.45
C GLU A 215 14.81 -2.45 -6.70
N ALA A 216 15.58 -1.69 -5.94
CA ALA A 216 16.65 -2.22 -5.09
C ALA A 216 16.12 -3.29 -4.11
N LEU A 217 14.90 -3.08 -3.58
CA LEU A 217 14.24 -4.03 -2.68
C LEU A 217 13.81 -5.31 -3.42
N LEU A 218 13.21 -5.19 -4.60
CA LEU A 218 12.86 -6.35 -5.45
C LEU A 218 14.09 -7.19 -5.78
N ASN A 219 15.18 -6.54 -6.17
CA ASN A 219 16.45 -7.18 -6.48
C ASN A 219 17.09 -7.84 -5.25
N TRP A 220 16.92 -7.26 -4.06
CA TRP A 220 17.41 -7.86 -2.82
C TRP A 220 16.71 -9.20 -2.53
N TYR A 221 15.37 -9.23 -2.60
CA TYR A 221 14.63 -10.47 -2.39
C TYR A 221 14.93 -11.55 -3.43
N ARG A 222 15.13 -11.15 -4.69
CA ARG A 222 15.58 -12.10 -5.74
C ARG A 222 16.91 -12.75 -5.42
N ARG A 223 17.87 -11.98 -4.87
CA ARG A 223 19.15 -12.55 -4.44
C ARG A 223 19.00 -13.53 -3.28
N LEU A 224 17.98 -13.40 -2.44
CA LEU A 224 17.64 -14.39 -1.42
C LEU A 224 16.96 -15.63 -2.00
N GLY A 225 16.49 -15.59 -3.25
CA GLY A 225 15.79 -16.69 -3.91
C GLY A 225 14.26 -16.57 -3.83
N MET A 226 13.72 -15.39 -3.52
CA MET A 226 12.29 -15.09 -3.49
C MET A 226 11.98 -13.92 -4.45
N GLU A 227 10.96 -14.07 -5.26
CA GLU A 227 10.49 -13.02 -6.15
C GLU A 227 9.22 -12.39 -5.57
N ILE A 228 9.22 -11.06 -5.41
CA ILE A 228 8.03 -10.30 -5.07
C ILE A 228 7.29 -9.95 -6.36
N GLN A 229 6.03 -10.36 -6.46
CA GLN A 229 5.14 -10.03 -7.56
C GLN A 229 4.42 -8.71 -7.26
N GLU A 230 4.64 -7.71 -8.11
CA GLU A 230 3.90 -6.47 -8.00
C GLU A 230 2.47 -6.67 -8.51
N VAL A 231 1.50 -6.17 -7.75
CA VAL A 231 0.08 -6.17 -8.10
C VAL A 231 -0.44 -4.73 -8.13
N TYR A 232 -1.29 -4.44 -9.10
CA TYR A 232 -1.93 -3.15 -9.24
C TYR A 232 -3.44 -3.31 -9.24
N GLY A 233 -4.08 -2.45 -8.50
CA GLY A 233 -5.52 -2.32 -8.39
C GLY A 233 -5.88 -1.29 -7.34
N MET A 234 -7.15 -1.04 -7.20
CA MET A 234 -7.71 -0.07 -6.28
C MET A 234 -9.00 -0.64 -5.67
N THR A 235 -9.54 0.02 -4.66
CA THR A 235 -10.77 -0.45 -4.01
C THR A 235 -11.91 -0.56 -5.01
N GLU A 236 -11.98 0.36 -5.97
CA GLU A 236 -13.02 0.45 -6.99
C GLU A 236 -13.03 -0.70 -8.00
N ASN A 237 -12.00 -1.55 -8.02
CA ASN A 237 -11.95 -2.77 -8.83
C ASN A 237 -11.54 -4.01 -8.05
N CYS A 238 -11.86 -4.07 -6.76
CA CYS A 238 -11.52 -5.18 -5.86
C CYS A 238 -10.01 -5.46 -5.77
N GLY A 239 -9.13 -4.50 -6.07
CA GLY A 239 -7.69 -4.73 -6.15
C GLY A 239 -7.27 -5.64 -7.31
N TYR A 240 -8.17 -5.94 -8.26
CA TYR A 240 -7.99 -6.91 -9.33
C TYR A 240 -7.81 -6.21 -10.68
N SER A 241 -6.58 -5.91 -11.06
CA SER A 241 -6.25 -5.26 -12.34
C SER A 241 -5.05 -5.88 -13.05
N HIS A 242 -3.83 -5.72 -12.50
CA HIS A 242 -2.59 -6.21 -13.13
C HIS A 242 -1.73 -6.96 -12.12
N VAL A 243 -0.91 -7.86 -12.64
CA VAL A 243 0.09 -8.58 -11.85
C VAL A 243 1.33 -8.91 -12.67
N CYS A 244 2.49 -8.82 -12.02
CA CYS A 244 3.73 -9.38 -12.52
C CYS A 244 3.84 -10.85 -12.10
N LEU A 245 3.50 -11.78 -12.99
CA LEU A 245 3.58 -13.22 -12.66
C LEU A 245 5.04 -13.67 -12.47
N PRO A 246 5.28 -14.76 -11.69
CA PRO A 246 6.61 -15.31 -11.47
C PRO A 246 7.36 -15.58 -12.79
N GLY A 247 8.63 -15.17 -12.84
CA GLY A 247 9.48 -15.32 -14.00
C GLY A 247 9.19 -14.37 -15.17
N LYS A 248 8.20 -13.46 -15.05
CA LYS A 248 7.86 -12.45 -16.06
C LYS A 248 8.25 -11.03 -15.65
N PHE A 249 9.13 -10.91 -14.68
CA PHE A 249 9.56 -9.59 -14.22
C PHE A 249 10.22 -8.77 -15.33
N LYS A 250 9.73 -7.56 -15.48
CA LYS A 250 10.31 -6.52 -16.32
C LYS A 250 10.46 -5.27 -15.47
N GLN A 251 11.68 -4.79 -15.36
CA GLN A 251 12.03 -3.67 -14.49
C GLN A 251 11.18 -2.42 -14.77
N GLY A 252 10.53 -1.89 -13.73
CA GLY A 252 9.67 -0.71 -13.81
C GLY A 252 8.28 -0.97 -14.42
N TRP A 253 7.91 -2.24 -14.65
CA TRP A 253 6.62 -2.65 -15.19
C TRP A 253 5.89 -3.54 -14.20
N ILE A 254 4.59 -3.30 -14.00
CA ILE A 254 3.75 -4.05 -13.07
C ILE A 254 3.34 -5.41 -13.64
N GLY A 255 3.52 -5.63 -14.95
CA GLY A 255 3.08 -6.83 -15.64
C GLY A 255 1.79 -6.63 -16.43
N GLN A 256 1.19 -7.74 -16.82
CA GLN A 256 0.00 -7.77 -17.69
C GLN A 256 -1.29 -7.65 -16.89
N ASN A 257 -2.37 -7.27 -17.58
CA ASN A 257 -3.71 -7.29 -17.03
C ASN A 257 -4.15 -8.71 -16.64
N ASN A 258 -4.87 -8.80 -15.53
CA ASN A 258 -5.43 -10.05 -15.06
C ASN A 258 -6.51 -10.60 -16.00
N PRO A 259 -6.79 -11.91 -16.00
CA PRO A 259 -7.84 -12.51 -16.82
C PRO A 259 -9.20 -11.79 -16.68
N GLY A 260 -9.79 -11.43 -17.81
CA GLY A 260 -11.08 -10.73 -17.86
C GLY A 260 -11.02 -9.23 -17.53
N VAL A 261 -9.82 -8.65 -17.45
CA VAL A 261 -9.64 -7.19 -17.33
C VAL A 261 -9.30 -6.61 -18.70
N GLU A 262 -10.07 -5.64 -19.14
CA GLU A 262 -9.81 -4.81 -20.31
C GLU A 262 -9.08 -3.53 -19.86
N VAL A 263 -8.10 -3.09 -20.65
CA VAL A 263 -7.28 -1.93 -20.33
C VAL A 263 -7.20 -1.02 -21.55
N ARG A 264 -7.27 0.26 -21.34
CA ARG A 264 -6.92 1.28 -22.35
C ARG A 264 -6.18 2.44 -21.70
N ILE A 265 -5.33 3.07 -22.47
CA ILE A 265 -4.70 4.35 -22.10
C ILE A 265 -5.46 5.44 -22.83
N ALA A 266 -6.06 6.37 -22.08
CA ALA A 266 -6.80 7.50 -22.64
C ALA A 266 -5.83 8.54 -23.27
N GLU A 267 -6.35 9.50 -24.02
CA GLU A 267 -5.54 10.52 -24.73
C GLU A 267 -4.68 11.37 -23.78
N ASP A 268 -5.14 11.58 -22.54
CA ASP A 268 -4.41 12.31 -21.49
C ASP A 268 -3.39 11.40 -20.75
N GLY A 269 -3.28 10.13 -21.16
CA GLY A 269 -2.42 9.13 -20.55
C GLY A 269 -3.02 8.42 -19.33
N GLU A 270 -4.33 8.64 -19.02
CA GLU A 270 -5.00 7.95 -17.94
C GLU A 270 -5.15 6.45 -18.23
N VAL A 271 -4.77 5.62 -17.26
CA VAL A 271 -5.07 4.19 -17.29
C VAL A 271 -6.55 4.00 -16.96
N GLN A 272 -7.30 3.37 -17.87
CA GLN A 272 -8.69 3.03 -17.66
C GLN A 272 -8.87 1.51 -17.74
N VAL A 273 -9.64 0.94 -16.81
CA VAL A 273 -9.83 -0.51 -16.72
C VAL A 273 -11.31 -0.88 -16.63
N ARG A 274 -11.68 -2.03 -17.21
CA ARG A 274 -13.03 -2.58 -17.13
C ARG A 274 -12.98 -4.07 -16.87
N SER A 275 -13.77 -4.56 -15.92
CA SER A 275 -13.91 -5.99 -15.63
C SER A 275 -15.15 -6.27 -14.81
N GLY A 276 -15.44 -7.57 -14.58
CA GLY A 276 -16.46 -7.98 -13.62
C GLY A 276 -16.17 -7.59 -12.16
N ALA A 277 -14.96 -7.15 -11.84
CA ALA A 277 -14.57 -6.65 -10.52
C ALA A 277 -14.85 -5.16 -10.31
N THR A 278 -15.26 -4.42 -11.36
CA THR A 278 -15.52 -2.98 -11.29
C THR A 278 -16.72 -2.70 -10.36
N MET A 279 -16.57 -1.72 -9.46
CA MET A 279 -17.58 -1.32 -8.48
C MET A 279 -18.93 -0.95 -9.11
N GLN A 280 -20.00 -0.98 -8.30
CA GLN A 280 -21.30 -0.44 -8.71
C GLN A 280 -21.30 1.11 -8.72
N GLY A 281 -20.47 1.74 -7.92
CA GLY A 281 -20.36 3.19 -7.73
C GLY A 281 -20.03 3.55 -6.29
N TYR A 282 -20.11 4.85 -6.00
CA TYR A 282 -19.93 5.36 -4.63
C TYR A 282 -21.28 5.51 -3.94
N TYR A 283 -21.36 5.03 -2.71
CA TYR A 283 -22.59 5.09 -1.91
C TYR A 283 -23.01 6.53 -1.65
N LYS A 284 -24.27 6.86 -1.98
CA LYS A 284 -24.86 8.21 -1.87
C LYS A 284 -24.12 9.31 -2.66
N ASP A 285 -23.26 8.94 -3.62
CA ASP A 285 -22.52 9.91 -4.44
C ASP A 285 -22.59 9.57 -5.93
N PRO A 286 -23.75 9.79 -6.56
CA PRO A 286 -23.95 9.52 -7.99
C PRO A 286 -23.11 10.45 -8.89
N ILE A 287 -22.84 11.68 -8.44
CA ILE A 287 -22.01 12.62 -9.21
C ILE A 287 -20.59 12.08 -9.33
N LYS A 288 -20.01 11.69 -8.19
CA LYS A 288 -18.65 11.13 -8.19
C LYS A 288 -18.56 9.79 -8.91
N THR A 289 -19.63 9.01 -8.86
CA THR A 289 -19.75 7.77 -9.64
C THR A 289 -19.67 8.06 -11.14
N ALA A 290 -20.44 9.02 -11.65
CA ALA A 290 -20.43 9.42 -13.05
C ALA A 290 -19.08 10.04 -13.50
N GLU A 291 -18.38 10.73 -12.61
CA GLU A 291 -17.01 11.23 -12.88
C GLU A 291 -15.98 10.09 -12.98
N THR A 292 -16.22 8.98 -12.26
CA THR A 292 -15.24 7.89 -12.10
C THR A 292 -15.47 6.75 -13.09
N LEU A 293 -16.72 6.50 -13.48
CA LEU A 293 -17.09 5.51 -14.49
C LEU A 293 -17.41 6.21 -15.80
N THR A 294 -16.87 5.70 -16.91
CA THR A 294 -17.22 6.17 -18.25
C THR A 294 -18.54 5.57 -18.70
N ASP A 295 -19.21 6.18 -19.70
CA ASP A 295 -20.49 5.68 -20.25
C ASP A 295 -20.38 4.25 -20.79
N ASP A 296 -19.21 3.86 -21.28
CA ASP A 296 -18.91 2.51 -21.77
C ASP A 296 -18.37 1.55 -20.69
N GLY A 297 -18.45 1.95 -19.41
CA GLY A 297 -18.20 1.12 -18.24
C GLY A 297 -16.74 0.95 -17.83
N PHE A 298 -15.82 1.78 -18.34
CA PHE A 298 -14.45 1.80 -17.84
C PHE A 298 -14.34 2.63 -16.55
N LEU A 299 -13.57 2.12 -15.63
CA LEU A 299 -13.15 2.82 -14.42
C LEU A 299 -11.96 3.74 -14.76
N ARG A 300 -12.11 5.03 -14.52
CA ARG A 300 -11.04 6.03 -14.53
C ARG A 300 -10.21 5.85 -13.25
N THR A 301 -8.97 5.38 -13.41
CA THR A 301 -8.15 5.06 -12.23
C THR A 301 -7.54 6.30 -11.56
N GLY A 302 -7.42 7.39 -12.31
CA GLY A 302 -6.68 8.57 -11.90
C GLY A 302 -5.16 8.37 -11.92
N ASP A 303 -4.69 7.22 -12.37
CA ASP A 303 -3.27 6.93 -12.55
C ASP A 303 -2.88 7.11 -14.02
N LYS A 304 -1.71 7.71 -14.28
CA LYS A 304 -1.11 7.76 -15.61
C LYS A 304 -0.23 6.56 -15.84
N GLY A 305 -0.23 6.07 -17.07
CA GLY A 305 0.60 4.93 -17.43
C GLY A 305 0.74 4.74 -18.93
N GLU A 306 1.51 3.75 -19.29
CA GLU A 306 1.73 3.30 -20.65
C GLU A 306 1.76 1.78 -20.72
N GLN A 307 1.44 1.22 -21.87
CA GLN A 307 1.57 -0.21 -22.15
C GLN A 307 2.63 -0.45 -23.21
N ASP A 308 3.41 -1.51 -23.01
CA ASP A 308 4.31 -2.01 -24.08
C ASP A 308 3.57 -2.92 -25.07
N ALA A 309 4.31 -3.39 -26.09
CA ALA A 309 3.76 -4.27 -27.12
C ALA A 309 3.30 -5.63 -26.59
N GLU A 310 3.82 -6.08 -25.44
CA GLU A 310 3.43 -7.31 -24.76
C GLU A 310 2.23 -7.11 -23.81
N GLY A 311 1.74 -5.88 -23.66
CA GLY A 311 0.63 -5.53 -22.78
C GLY A 311 1.01 -5.35 -21.32
N ASN A 312 2.30 -5.22 -20.98
CA ASN A 312 2.71 -4.86 -19.63
C ASN A 312 2.39 -3.39 -19.37
N LEU A 313 1.91 -3.09 -18.16
CA LEU A 313 1.61 -1.74 -17.69
C LEU A 313 2.79 -1.16 -16.91
N ARG A 314 3.12 0.09 -17.20
CA ARG A 314 3.99 0.93 -16.38
C ARG A 314 3.22 2.16 -15.92
N LEU A 315 3.17 2.41 -14.60
CA LEU A 315 2.60 3.64 -14.06
C LEU A 315 3.66 4.74 -14.07
N THR A 316 3.26 5.92 -14.53
CA THR A 316 4.13 7.09 -14.63
C THR A 316 3.77 8.18 -13.63
N GLY A 317 2.65 8.04 -12.89
CA GLY A 317 2.26 8.96 -11.82
C GLY A 317 0.75 8.96 -11.57
N ARG A 318 0.31 9.84 -10.67
CA ARG A 318 -1.12 10.12 -10.42
C ARG A 318 -1.51 11.44 -11.04
N ILE A 319 -2.60 11.48 -11.79
CA ILE A 319 -3.09 12.68 -12.47
C ILE A 319 -3.23 13.86 -11.50
N LYS A 320 -3.81 13.62 -10.32
CA LYS A 320 -4.04 14.65 -9.29
C LYS A 320 -2.81 15.04 -8.48
N GLU A 321 -1.74 14.26 -8.54
CA GLU A 321 -0.49 14.53 -7.82
C GLU A 321 0.57 15.16 -8.73
N ILE A 322 0.34 15.14 -10.05
CA ILE A 322 1.19 15.84 -10.99
C ILE A 322 0.96 17.33 -10.79
N PHE A 323 2.02 18.03 -10.45
CA PHE A 323 1.99 19.48 -10.26
C PHE A 323 2.71 20.22 -11.38
N LYS A 324 2.43 21.49 -11.51
CA LYS A 324 2.99 22.36 -12.54
C LYS A 324 3.98 23.34 -11.93
N THR A 325 5.23 23.30 -12.37
CA THR A 325 6.24 24.28 -11.95
C THR A 325 5.90 25.69 -12.46
N SER A 326 6.50 26.73 -11.87
CA SER A 326 6.35 28.12 -12.33
C SER A 326 6.79 28.32 -13.79
N LYS A 327 7.62 27.42 -14.33
CA LYS A 327 8.05 27.41 -15.75
C LYS A 327 7.05 26.69 -16.66
N GLY A 328 5.89 26.30 -16.16
CA GLY A 328 4.83 25.67 -16.93
C GLY A 328 5.06 24.18 -17.26
N LYS A 329 6.02 23.53 -16.62
CA LYS A 329 6.34 22.11 -16.84
C LYS A 329 5.69 21.23 -15.78
N TYR A 330 5.18 20.07 -16.21
CA TYR A 330 4.56 19.08 -15.32
C TYR A 330 5.61 18.16 -14.74
N VAL A 331 5.48 17.86 -13.44
CA VAL A 331 6.34 16.94 -12.68
C VAL A 331 5.48 15.89 -12.02
N ALA A 332 5.83 14.62 -12.22
CA ALA A 332 5.24 13.49 -11.52
C ALA A 332 6.09 13.15 -10.28
N PRO A 333 5.60 13.37 -9.05
CA PRO A 333 6.41 13.19 -7.84
C PRO A 333 6.78 11.73 -7.55
N ALA A 334 5.86 10.79 -7.76
CA ALA A 334 6.03 9.40 -7.34
C ALA A 334 7.30 8.68 -7.88
N PRO A 335 7.71 8.81 -9.17
CA PRO A 335 8.95 8.22 -9.64
C PRO A 335 10.20 8.79 -8.97
N ILE A 336 10.17 10.06 -8.58
CA ILE A 336 11.28 10.72 -7.89
C ILE A 336 11.33 10.25 -6.44
N GLU A 337 10.17 10.24 -5.77
CA GLU A 337 10.01 9.76 -4.39
C GLU A 337 10.51 8.33 -4.21
N ASN A 338 10.17 7.45 -5.16
CA ASN A 338 10.61 6.06 -5.14
C ASN A 338 12.14 5.93 -5.15
N ARG A 339 12.83 6.72 -6.00
CA ARG A 339 14.29 6.70 -6.07
C ARG A 339 14.95 7.22 -4.79
N ILE A 340 14.41 8.29 -4.21
CA ILE A 340 14.92 8.83 -2.95
C ILE A 340 14.68 7.84 -1.81
N GLY A 341 13.51 7.19 -1.79
CA GLY A 341 13.12 6.20 -0.78
C GLY A 341 13.94 4.90 -0.81
N GLU A 342 14.78 4.67 -1.84
CA GLU A 342 15.73 3.57 -1.87
C GLU A 342 16.91 3.77 -0.89
N HIS A 343 17.12 4.99 -0.44
CA HIS A 343 18.21 5.30 0.47
C HIS A 343 17.89 4.87 1.91
N SER A 344 18.74 4.02 2.49
CA SER A 344 18.50 3.38 3.79
C SER A 344 18.36 4.33 4.99
N ARG A 345 18.78 5.61 4.86
CA ARG A 345 18.63 6.65 5.88
C ARG A 345 17.34 7.46 5.75
N ILE A 346 16.56 7.24 4.68
CA ILE A 346 15.28 7.91 4.47
C ILE A 346 14.16 6.91 4.69
N GLU A 347 13.20 7.27 5.51
CA GLU A 347 12.01 6.47 5.78
C GLU A 347 10.81 6.90 4.93
N GLN A 348 10.64 8.20 4.76
CA GLN A 348 9.52 8.77 4.02
C GLN A 348 9.98 9.97 3.20
N VAL A 349 9.34 10.18 2.06
CA VAL A 349 9.66 11.29 1.17
C VAL A 349 8.38 11.81 0.49
N CYS A 350 8.29 13.13 0.36
CA CYS A 350 7.23 13.81 -0.35
C CYS A 350 7.86 14.90 -1.24
N VAL A 351 7.74 14.75 -2.56
CA VAL A 351 8.23 15.75 -3.52
C VAL A 351 7.13 16.76 -3.78
N VAL A 352 7.42 18.03 -3.58
CA VAL A 352 6.52 19.16 -3.74
C VAL A 352 7.14 20.21 -4.67
N GLY A 353 6.32 21.03 -5.33
CA GLY A 353 6.88 21.99 -6.28
C GLY A 353 5.85 22.73 -7.12
N ASP A 354 4.57 22.68 -6.76
CA ASP A 354 3.54 23.43 -7.47
C ASP A 354 3.83 24.94 -7.39
N GLY A 355 3.90 25.58 -8.56
CA GLY A 355 4.27 27.00 -8.66
C GLY A 355 5.74 27.33 -8.35
N LEU A 356 6.56 26.39 -7.93
CA LEU A 356 8.00 26.62 -7.69
C LEU A 356 8.82 26.51 -8.99
N PRO A 357 9.97 27.21 -9.10
CA PRO A 357 10.89 27.10 -10.25
C PRO A 357 11.47 25.70 -10.44
N GLN A 358 11.72 24.96 -9.35
CA GLN A 358 12.13 23.56 -9.30
C GLN A 358 11.53 22.88 -8.08
N PRO A 359 11.26 21.56 -8.14
CA PRO A 359 10.76 20.81 -6.99
C PRO A 359 11.79 20.73 -5.86
N ILE A 360 11.30 20.47 -4.65
CA ILE A 360 12.08 20.07 -3.48
C ILE A 360 11.53 18.76 -2.93
N ALA A 361 12.35 17.99 -2.22
CA ALA A 361 11.91 16.76 -1.57
C ALA A 361 11.97 16.91 -0.04
N LEU A 362 10.82 16.81 0.63
CA LEU A 362 10.75 16.70 2.08
C LEU A 362 11.01 15.25 2.46
N CYS A 363 11.96 15.03 3.38
CA CYS A 363 12.42 13.71 3.79
C CYS A 363 12.35 13.54 5.30
N VAL A 364 11.78 12.42 5.74
CA VAL A 364 11.87 11.95 7.13
C VAL A 364 12.98 10.91 7.21
N LEU A 365 13.91 11.07 8.13
CA LEU A 365 14.99 10.13 8.35
C LEU A 365 14.48 8.82 8.97
N SER A 366 15.08 7.69 8.58
CA SER A 366 14.90 6.41 9.26
C SER A 366 15.52 6.45 10.67
N ASP A 367 15.21 5.45 11.51
CA ASP A 367 15.84 5.32 12.84
C ASP A 367 17.35 5.36 12.76
N ALA A 368 17.96 4.67 11.80
CA ALA A 368 19.39 4.68 11.56
C ALA A 368 19.89 6.08 11.15
N GLY A 369 19.15 6.76 10.26
CA GLY A 369 19.47 8.13 9.85
C GLY A 369 19.37 9.13 11.02
N ARG A 370 18.36 8.98 11.89
CA ARG A 370 18.20 9.82 13.10
C ARG A 370 19.34 9.59 14.09
N GLN A 371 19.77 8.34 14.27
CA GLN A 371 20.91 8.02 15.14
C GLN A 371 22.22 8.63 14.59
N GLU A 372 22.47 8.53 13.29
CA GLU A 372 23.63 9.15 12.65
C GLU A 372 23.56 10.69 12.74
N ALA A 373 22.38 11.28 12.55
CA ALA A 373 22.17 12.73 12.68
C ALA A 373 22.44 13.28 14.10
N ALA A 374 22.19 12.47 15.12
CA ALA A 374 22.40 12.84 16.52
C ALA A 374 23.84 12.64 17.00
N ASN A 375 24.67 11.93 16.25
CA ASN A 375 26.05 11.58 16.60
C ASN A 375 27.07 12.33 15.70
N ASP A 376 28.37 12.08 15.91
CA ASP A 376 29.46 12.65 15.10
C ASP A 376 29.45 12.25 13.61
N SER A 377 28.51 11.39 13.20
CA SER A 377 28.34 10.92 11.82
C SER A 377 27.42 11.81 10.97
N ARG A 378 27.00 12.97 11.46
CA ARG A 378 26.10 13.89 10.72
C ARG A 378 26.69 14.34 9.39
N GLU A 379 27.99 14.64 9.34
CA GLU A 379 28.67 15.05 8.10
C GLU A 379 28.69 13.92 7.05
N GLU A 380 28.87 12.67 7.50
CA GLU A 380 28.83 11.49 6.62
C GLU A 380 27.41 11.28 6.07
N LEU A 381 26.39 11.44 6.91
CA LEU A 381 24.99 11.38 6.48
C LEU A 381 24.69 12.46 5.44
N GLU A 382 25.07 13.72 5.69
CA GLU A 382 24.87 14.79 4.72
C GLU A 382 25.61 14.54 3.40
N SER A 383 26.85 14.05 3.46
CA SER A 383 27.61 13.67 2.27
C SER A 383 26.91 12.60 1.46
N SER A 384 26.38 11.57 2.15
CA SER A 384 25.60 10.50 1.53
C SER A 384 24.32 11.01 0.87
N LEU A 385 23.59 11.92 1.53
CA LEU A 385 22.37 12.51 1.00
C LEU A 385 22.65 13.48 -0.18
N LYS A 386 23.76 14.21 -0.15
CA LYS A 386 24.21 15.01 -1.30
C LYS A 386 24.53 14.13 -2.53
N ALA A 387 25.19 13.00 -2.30
CA ALA A 387 25.46 12.02 -3.36
C ALA A 387 24.17 11.43 -3.92
N LEU A 388 23.19 11.09 -3.06
CA LEU A 388 21.88 10.65 -3.48
C LEU A 388 21.17 11.69 -4.36
N LEU A 389 21.13 12.96 -3.94
CA LEU A 389 20.52 14.03 -4.71
C LEU A 389 21.16 14.19 -6.09
N ALA A 390 22.49 14.12 -6.15
CA ALA A 390 23.22 14.20 -7.41
C ALA A 390 22.90 13.00 -8.34
N GLU A 391 22.85 11.80 -7.79
CA GLU A 391 22.47 10.58 -8.53
C GLU A 391 21.04 10.69 -9.09
N VAL A 392 20.06 11.04 -8.24
CA VAL A 392 18.66 11.20 -8.63
C VAL A 392 18.53 12.25 -9.71
N ASN A 393 19.10 13.45 -9.51
CA ASN A 393 19.06 14.55 -10.47
C ASN A 393 19.76 14.23 -11.81
N GLY A 394 20.76 13.36 -11.78
CA GLY A 394 21.45 12.89 -13.00
C GLY A 394 20.57 12.06 -13.93
N ARG A 395 19.47 11.51 -13.42
CA ARG A 395 18.52 10.67 -14.17
C ARG A 395 17.21 11.39 -14.52
N LEU A 396 17.05 12.64 -14.07
CA LEU A 396 15.84 13.44 -14.23
C LEU A 396 16.02 14.47 -15.34
N ASP A 397 14.93 14.77 -16.03
CA ASP A 397 14.85 15.90 -16.94
C ASP A 397 15.08 17.20 -16.19
N HIS A 398 15.57 18.21 -16.88
CA HIS A 398 15.98 19.48 -16.25
C HIS A 398 14.89 20.12 -15.37
N HIS A 399 13.62 19.99 -15.76
CA HIS A 399 12.49 20.58 -15.05
C HIS A 399 12.01 19.74 -13.84
N GLU A 400 12.41 18.47 -13.78
CA GLU A 400 12.10 17.54 -12.68
C GLU A 400 13.17 17.54 -11.59
N ARG A 401 14.36 18.10 -11.90
CA ARG A 401 15.48 18.09 -10.95
C ARG A 401 15.13 18.83 -9.68
N LEU A 402 15.42 18.17 -8.57
CA LEU A 402 15.20 18.72 -7.25
C LEU A 402 16.23 19.79 -6.93
N GLN A 403 15.78 20.90 -6.35
CA GLN A 403 16.63 21.92 -5.80
C GLN A 403 17.41 21.41 -4.58
N GLY A 404 16.77 20.63 -3.72
CA GLY A 404 17.38 20.07 -2.52
C GLY A 404 16.50 19.05 -1.81
N LEU A 405 17.09 18.41 -0.78
CA LEU A 405 16.40 17.56 0.18
C LEU A 405 16.19 18.38 1.47
N VAL A 406 14.95 18.43 1.95
CA VAL A 406 14.60 19.08 3.22
C VAL A 406 14.34 18.00 4.25
N LEU A 407 15.20 17.89 5.24
CA LEU A 407 15.05 16.93 6.33
C LEU A 407 14.13 17.52 7.39
N VAL A 408 12.94 16.96 7.53
CA VAL A 408 11.96 17.37 8.54
C VAL A 408 12.14 16.54 9.80
N LYS A 409 12.04 17.21 10.95
CA LYS A 409 12.22 16.58 12.26
C LYS A 409 11.04 15.69 12.63
N GLU A 410 9.85 16.10 12.25
CA GLU A 410 8.62 15.38 12.58
C GLU A 410 8.53 14.07 11.80
N VAL A 411 8.35 12.97 12.54
CA VAL A 411 8.09 11.65 11.94
C VAL A 411 6.62 11.59 11.53
N TRP A 412 6.37 11.34 10.24
CA TRP A 412 5.00 11.23 9.76
C TRP A 412 4.39 9.90 10.19
N ALA A 413 3.24 9.98 10.86
CA ALA A 413 2.54 8.85 11.44
C ALA A 413 1.01 8.94 11.17
N VAL A 414 0.29 7.88 11.49
CA VAL A 414 -1.17 7.85 11.42
C VAL A 414 -1.75 8.75 12.50
N GLU A 415 -1.15 8.71 13.70
CA GLU A 415 -1.57 9.40 14.91
C GLU A 415 -1.52 10.93 14.79
N ASN A 416 -0.53 11.45 14.04
CA ASN A 416 -0.42 12.89 13.77
C ASN A 416 -1.05 13.31 12.44
N GLY A 417 -1.72 12.40 11.77
CA GLY A 417 -2.54 12.69 10.60
C GLY A 417 -1.78 12.78 9.27
N PHE A 418 -0.45 12.66 9.24
CA PHE A 418 0.33 12.70 7.99
C PHE A 418 0.20 11.43 7.14
N LEU A 419 -0.15 10.30 7.76
CA LEU A 419 -0.37 9.05 7.07
C LEU A 419 -1.85 8.62 7.11
N THR A 420 -2.23 7.83 6.11
CA THR A 420 -3.48 7.07 6.17
C THR A 420 -3.30 5.84 7.09
N PRO A 421 -4.39 5.18 7.55
CA PRO A 421 -4.29 3.90 8.27
C PRO A 421 -3.51 2.81 7.52
N THR A 422 -3.39 2.93 6.20
CA THR A 422 -2.60 2.04 5.33
C THR A 422 -1.18 2.55 5.08
N LEU A 423 -0.71 3.49 5.92
CA LEU A 423 0.64 4.07 5.92
C LEU A 423 1.01 4.83 4.62
N LYS A 424 0.02 5.31 3.87
CA LYS A 424 0.24 6.18 2.70
C LYS A 424 0.33 7.64 3.14
N ILE A 425 1.24 8.38 2.52
CA ILE A 425 1.42 9.82 2.76
C ILE A 425 0.18 10.59 2.31
N LYS A 426 -0.31 11.47 3.17
CA LYS A 426 -1.35 12.45 2.85
C LYS A 426 -0.70 13.75 2.37
N ARG A 427 -0.40 13.82 1.08
CA ARG A 427 0.28 14.97 0.45
C ARG A 427 -0.34 16.32 0.83
N ALA A 428 -1.66 16.44 0.76
CA ALA A 428 -2.37 17.68 1.11
C ALA A 428 -2.13 18.14 2.55
N VAL A 429 -1.93 17.19 3.51
CA VAL A 429 -1.59 17.52 4.89
C VAL A 429 -0.16 18.08 4.96
N ILE A 430 0.78 17.48 4.24
CA ILE A 430 2.17 17.94 4.18
C ILE A 430 2.24 19.33 3.55
N GLU A 431 1.56 19.54 2.42
CA GLU A 431 1.48 20.83 1.74
C GLU A 431 0.82 21.89 2.63
N GLY A 432 -0.24 21.54 3.35
CA GLY A 432 -0.88 22.45 4.31
C GLY A 432 0.00 22.81 5.51
N THR A 433 0.84 21.86 5.97
CA THR A 433 1.71 22.08 7.14
C THR A 433 2.96 22.87 6.78
N TYR A 434 3.59 22.58 5.65
CA TYR A 434 4.90 23.15 5.30
C TYR A 434 4.85 24.13 4.14
N GLY A 435 3.70 24.32 3.48
CA GLY A 435 3.57 25.06 2.22
C GLY A 435 4.10 26.49 2.27
N GLU A 436 3.89 27.20 3.39
CA GLU A 436 4.38 28.57 3.56
C GLU A 436 5.91 28.68 3.48
N ARG A 437 6.62 27.56 3.74
CA ARG A 437 8.10 27.51 3.75
C ARG A 437 8.70 27.06 2.42
N PHE A 438 7.91 26.52 1.50
CA PHE A 438 8.44 25.94 0.26
C PHE A 438 9.24 26.94 -0.57
N ALA A 439 8.76 28.19 -0.68
CA ALA A 439 9.44 29.25 -1.41
C ALA A 439 10.77 29.64 -0.76
N GLU A 440 10.84 29.67 0.58
CA GLU A 440 12.05 29.91 1.33
C GLU A 440 13.09 28.80 1.10
N TRP A 441 12.66 27.53 1.26
CA TRP A 441 13.55 26.38 1.08
C TRP A 441 14.07 26.27 -0.35
N GLN A 442 13.22 26.55 -1.32
CA GLN A 442 13.60 26.51 -2.73
C GLN A 442 14.66 27.56 -3.09
N GLN A 443 14.67 28.70 -2.41
CA GLN A 443 15.68 29.76 -2.63
C GLN A 443 17.03 29.45 -2.00
N ARG A 444 17.09 28.54 -1.04
CA ARG A 444 18.35 28.13 -0.42
C ARG A 444 19.17 27.29 -1.40
N SER A 445 20.48 27.56 -1.43
CA SER A 445 21.44 26.86 -2.31
C SER A 445 21.95 25.55 -1.76
N GLU A 446 21.52 25.18 -0.54
CA GLU A 446 21.98 23.97 0.16
C GLU A 446 21.32 22.73 -0.45
N ALA A 447 22.14 21.74 -0.81
CA ALA A 447 21.65 20.46 -1.34
C ALA A 447 20.87 19.64 -0.31
N VAL A 448 21.22 19.79 0.99
CA VAL A 448 20.55 19.17 2.13
C VAL A 448 20.28 20.24 3.17
N LEU A 449 19.01 20.44 3.49
CA LEU A 449 18.54 21.46 4.41
C LEU A 449 17.90 20.78 5.63
N TRP A 450 18.29 21.17 6.82
CA TRP A 450 17.66 20.72 8.06
C TRP A 450 16.55 21.69 8.47
N HIS A 451 15.38 21.16 8.70
CA HIS A 451 14.23 21.86 9.24
C HIS A 451 13.97 21.36 10.65
N ASP A 452 14.33 22.20 11.63
CA ASP A 452 14.18 21.95 13.07
C ASP A 452 12.76 22.22 13.58
#